data_7d086058f6c2b9995a595e4e6ed0a2ba
#
_entry.id   7d086058f6c2b9995a595e4e6ed0a2ba
#
_cell.length_a   1.000
_cell.length_b   1.000
_cell.length_c   1.000
_cell.angle_alpha   90.00
_cell.angle_beta   90.00
_cell.angle_gamma   90.00
#
_symmetry.space_group_name_H-M   'P 1'
#
loop_
_entity.id
_entity.type
_entity.pdbx_description
1 polymer ?
#
loop_
_entity_poly.entity_id
_entity_poly.type
_entity_poly.pdbx_seq_one_letter_code
_entity_poly.pdbx_strand_id
1 'polypeptide(L)'
;MPSSKPKPKPSEVAGEAKRHYIPIIRSEYAHQWPTYSYLFQKPLEQIPLLPLGPSLPPNPEFYVCAGDPVDFAIDWKERVQTRIPFICVANDKRPGGDWETGAGGYEERLCRRSTLSATLGTIGPESQVDCNYPIPSEGGIYSEYVVVFRGPHEQYKKLDQWYDLPVISMPATRWPKLSQMGSKYAFPLERDLVKNKIRSALRICAYYGHRSVVIGDFGLGNGHRNPPQELAEIWREVFLFDPDLRGRFDHVAFAFEDAYQSTTKFILDDIAKKSKSGHSSSSKGKGKSSASSSSSSHPHSHSANDSTKPTDFEIFQHVFSAGEIHSLMSRPDPRYDISMLTS
;
A
#
# COMPACT_ATOMS: atom_id res chain seq x y z
N MET A 1 -7.78 -37.69 10.83
CA MET A 1 -7.69 -36.32 10.29
C MET A 1 -7.74 -35.37 11.47
N PRO A 2 -6.71 -34.56 11.77
CA PRO A 2 -6.82 -33.57 12.82
C PRO A 2 -7.85 -32.53 12.38
N SER A 3 -8.89 -32.30 13.18
CA SER A 3 -9.90 -31.26 12.96
C SER A 3 -9.20 -29.90 12.94
N SER A 4 -9.23 -29.19 11.82
CA SER A 4 -8.74 -27.83 11.72
C SER A 4 -9.54 -26.97 12.72
N LYS A 5 -8.84 -26.31 13.65
CA LYS A 5 -9.49 -25.38 14.57
C LYS A 5 -10.19 -24.30 13.74
N PRO A 6 -11.42 -23.92 14.09
CA PRO A 6 -12.14 -22.89 13.35
C PRO A 6 -11.37 -21.58 13.37
N LYS A 7 -11.37 -20.88 12.22
CA LYS A 7 -10.74 -19.55 12.08
C LYS A 7 -11.34 -18.59 13.11
N PRO A 8 -10.53 -17.86 13.90
CA PRO A 8 -11.05 -16.91 14.88
C PRO A 8 -11.76 -15.75 14.17
N LYS A 9 -12.81 -15.22 14.78
CA LYS A 9 -13.53 -14.06 14.24
C LYS A 9 -12.65 -12.81 14.33
N PRO A 10 -12.63 -11.96 13.29
CA PRO A 10 -11.80 -10.74 13.28
C PRO A 10 -12.02 -9.83 14.48
N SER A 11 -13.28 -9.67 14.94
CA SER A 11 -13.62 -8.86 16.12
C SER A 11 -13.11 -9.47 17.45
N GLU A 12 -13.02 -10.79 17.55
CA GLU A 12 -12.45 -11.47 18.72
C GLU A 12 -10.94 -11.25 18.77
N VAL A 13 -10.26 -11.35 17.61
CA VAL A 13 -8.83 -11.07 17.48
C VAL A 13 -8.53 -9.61 17.83
N ALA A 14 -9.31 -8.67 17.32
CA ALA A 14 -9.20 -7.25 17.66
C ALA A 14 -9.41 -7.00 19.15
N GLY A 15 -10.43 -7.63 19.74
CA GLY A 15 -10.69 -7.53 21.16
C GLY A 15 -9.55 -8.07 22.04
N GLU A 16 -8.91 -9.16 21.64
CA GLU A 16 -7.74 -9.70 22.33
C GLU A 16 -6.51 -8.79 22.15
N ALA A 17 -6.25 -8.27 20.95
CA ALA A 17 -5.19 -7.31 20.71
C ALA A 17 -5.32 -6.08 21.61
N LYS A 18 -6.53 -5.52 21.70
CA LYS A 18 -6.83 -4.32 22.50
C LYS A 18 -6.73 -4.54 24.01
N ARG A 19 -7.16 -5.72 24.51
CA ARG A 19 -7.22 -6.00 25.96
C ARG A 19 -5.95 -6.61 26.53
N HIS A 20 -5.13 -7.29 25.70
CA HIS A 20 -3.96 -8.02 26.19
C HIS A 20 -2.66 -7.56 25.56
N TYR A 21 -2.49 -7.70 24.24
CA TYR A 21 -1.19 -7.46 23.60
C TYR A 21 -0.76 -6.01 23.67
N ILE A 22 -1.62 -5.08 23.26
CA ILE A 22 -1.30 -3.65 23.23
C ILE A 22 -0.96 -3.11 24.63
N PRO A 23 -1.76 -3.38 25.69
CA PRO A 23 -1.43 -2.95 27.04
C PRO A 23 -0.11 -3.51 27.57
N ILE A 24 0.17 -4.80 27.38
CA ILE A 24 1.43 -5.44 27.79
C ILE A 24 2.62 -4.76 27.09
N ILE A 25 2.54 -4.57 25.78
CA ILE A 25 3.64 -3.93 25.03
C ILE A 25 3.87 -2.50 25.54
N ARG A 26 2.81 -1.76 25.81
CA ARG A 26 2.90 -0.39 26.31
C ARG A 26 3.44 -0.27 27.75
N SER A 27 3.18 -1.25 28.61
CA SER A 27 3.60 -1.21 30.02
C SER A 27 4.98 -1.84 30.23
N GLU A 28 5.20 -3.03 29.65
CA GLU A 28 6.38 -3.83 29.95
C GLU A 28 7.52 -3.64 28.93
N TYR A 29 7.18 -3.32 27.67
CA TYR A 29 8.13 -3.21 26.57
C TYR A 29 8.26 -1.80 26.00
N ALA A 30 7.72 -0.78 26.68
CA ALA A 30 7.75 0.60 26.19
C ALA A 30 9.18 1.15 25.93
N HIS A 31 10.17 0.67 26.67
CA HIS A 31 11.58 1.02 26.50
C HIS A 31 12.21 0.40 25.25
N GLN A 32 11.72 -0.76 24.82
CA GLN A 32 12.18 -1.48 23.64
C GLN A 32 11.38 -1.09 22.40
N TRP A 33 10.06 -0.95 22.54
CA TRP A 33 9.11 -0.70 21.47
C TRP A 33 8.16 0.45 21.81
N PRO A 34 8.63 1.70 21.73
CA PRO A 34 7.77 2.86 21.94
C PRO A 34 6.58 2.86 20.98
N THR A 35 5.36 3.00 21.51
CA THR A 35 4.12 2.95 20.72
C THR A 35 3.61 4.35 20.39
N TYR A 36 4.36 5.08 19.58
CA TYR A 36 3.98 6.39 19.05
C TYR A 36 4.39 6.54 17.58
N SER A 37 3.92 7.57 16.91
CA SER A 37 4.23 7.85 15.52
C SER A 37 4.26 9.36 15.23
N TYR A 38 4.78 9.70 14.06
CA TYR A 38 4.97 11.05 13.58
C TYR A 38 4.19 11.30 12.31
N LEU A 39 3.29 12.28 12.31
CA LEU A 39 2.60 12.77 11.13
C LEU A 39 3.47 13.79 10.40
N PHE A 40 3.72 13.54 9.14
CA PHE A 40 4.23 14.50 8.17
C PHE A 40 3.05 14.98 7.30
N GLN A 41 2.64 16.22 7.47
CA GLN A 41 1.48 16.77 6.75
C GLN A 41 1.80 17.01 5.27
N LYS A 42 3.03 17.46 4.99
CA LYS A 42 3.55 17.77 3.65
C LYS A 42 4.99 17.27 3.51
N PRO A 43 5.22 15.95 3.38
CA PRO A 43 6.57 15.38 3.36
C PRO A 43 7.49 16.00 2.31
N LEU A 44 6.94 16.34 1.13
CA LEU A 44 7.73 16.94 0.04
C LEU A 44 8.29 18.33 0.37
N GLU A 45 7.63 19.07 1.25
CA GLU A 45 8.04 20.41 1.72
C GLU A 45 8.81 20.34 3.04
N GLN A 46 8.37 19.49 3.97
CA GLN A 46 8.86 19.44 5.35
C GLN A 46 10.15 18.65 5.53
N ILE A 47 10.40 17.67 4.65
CA ILE A 47 11.55 16.77 4.78
C ILE A 47 12.66 17.20 3.82
N PRO A 48 13.72 17.88 4.28
CA PRO A 48 14.90 18.12 3.47
C PRO A 48 15.68 16.81 3.35
N LEU A 49 15.99 16.39 2.12
CA LEU A 49 16.92 15.29 1.88
C LEU A 49 18.29 15.86 1.55
N LEU A 50 19.33 15.40 2.25
CA LEU A 50 20.70 15.78 1.93
C LEU A 50 21.04 15.35 0.48
N PRO A 51 21.77 16.18 -0.27
CA PRO A 51 22.23 15.79 -1.60
C PRO A 51 23.02 14.47 -1.56
N LEU A 52 22.81 13.64 -2.56
CA LEU A 52 23.68 12.48 -2.76
C LEU A 52 25.05 12.97 -3.25
N GLY A 53 26.10 12.20 -2.99
CA GLY A 53 27.45 12.50 -3.45
C GLY A 53 27.54 12.63 -5.00
N PRO A 54 28.70 13.04 -5.53
CA PRO A 54 28.87 13.32 -6.97
C PRO A 54 28.68 12.09 -7.87
N SER A 55 28.85 10.89 -7.35
CA SER A 55 28.56 9.65 -8.07
C SER A 55 27.17 9.14 -7.66
N LEU A 56 26.28 8.97 -8.65
CA LEU A 56 24.98 8.36 -8.41
C LEU A 56 25.16 6.89 -8.04
N PRO A 57 24.54 6.43 -6.95
CA PRO A 57 24.49 5.00 -6.64
C PRO A 57 23.81 4.19 -7.77
N PRO A 58 24.04 2.87 -7.84
CA PRO A 58 23.34 2.01 -8.78
C PRO A 58 21.82 2.09 -8.61
N ASN A 59 21.07 1.69 -9.62
CA ASN A 59 19.62 1.55 -9.52
C ASN A 59 19.28 0.48 -8.49
N PRO A 60 18.12 0.59 -7.81
CA PRO A 60 17.70 -0.42 -6.86
C PRO A 60 17.44 -1.77 -7.54
N GLU A 61 17.67 -2.84 -6.79
CA GLU A 61 17.20 -4.17 -7.15
C GLU A 61 15.70 -4.27 -6.83
N PHE A 62 14.93 -4.70 -7.81
CA PHE A 62 13.48 -4.85 -7.68
C PHE A 62 13.09 -6.32 -7.51
N TYR A 63 12.23 -6.57 -6.53
CA TYR A 63 11.64 -7.87 -6.27
C TYR A 63 10.13 -7.77 -6.36
N VAL A 64 9.48 -8.71 -7.04
CA VAL A 64 8.03 -8.83 -7.08
C VAL A 64 7.69 -10.23 -6.60
N CYS A 65 7.01 -10.34 -5.47
CA CYS A 65 6.77 -11.60 -4.78
C CYS A 65 5.31 -11.74 -4.36
N ALA A 66 4.85 -12.99 -4.28
CA ALA A 66 3.55 -13.34 -3.73
C ALA A 66 3.71 -13.64 -2.24
N GLY A 67 2.80 -13.13 -1.42
CA GLY A 67 2.75 -13.35 0.02
C GLY A 67 2.45 -12.08 0.82
N ASP A 68 2.32 -12.25 2.12
CA ASP A 68 2.04 -11.14 3.02
C ASP A 68 3.26 -10.20 3.11
N PRO A 69 3.10 -8.89 2.83
CA PRO A 69 4.22 -7.94 2.80
C PRO A 69 4.89 -7.73 4.16
N VAL A 70 4.17 -7.87 5.27
CA VAL A 70 4.75 -7.72 6.61
C VAL A 70 5.59 -8.95 6.96
N ASP A 71 5.11 -10.15 6.67
CA ASP A 71 5.89 -11.37 6.87
C ASP A 71 7.15 -11.35 6.01
N PHE A 72 7.03 -10.90 4.75
CA PHE A 72 8.19 -10.71 3.88
C PHE A 72 9.22 -9.72 4.46
N ALA A 73 8.76 -8.58 5.01
CA ALA A 73 9.65 -7.59 5.63
C ALA A 73 10.37 -8.15 6.88
N ILE A 74 9.69 -8.96 7.67
CA ILE A 74 10.25 -9.62 8.86
C ILE A 74 11.32 -10.65 8.43
N ASP A 75 10.99 -11.53 7.48
CA ASP A 75 11.94 -12.53 6.98
C ASP A 75 13.18 -11.88 6.32
N TRP A 76 12.96 -10.78 5.62
CA TRP A 76 14.04 -10.05 4.97
C TRP A 76 14.94 -9.36 5.99
N LYS A 77 14.38 -8.76 7.05
CA LYS A 77 15.12 -8.20 8.18
C LYS A 77 16.11 -9.21 8.76
N GLU A 78 15.71 -10.47 8.93
CA GLU A 78 16.58 -11.52 9.46
C GLU A 78 17.78 -11.82 8.56
N ARG A 79 17.63 -11.67 7.25
CA ARG A 79 18.71 -11.89 6.26
C ARG A 79 19.68 -10.72 6.17
N VAL A 80 19.18 -9.48 6.16
CA VAL A 80 20.01 -8.27 5.94
C VAL A 80 20.39 -7.56 7.24
N GLN A 81 19.91 -8.04 8.39
CA GLN A 81 20.17 -7.49 9.73
C GLN A 81 19.81 -6.00 9.88
N THR A 82 18.85 -5.53 9.08
CA THR A 82 18.37 -4.14 9.09
C THR A 82 16.84 -4.14 9.07
N ARG A 83 16.22 -3.28 9.89
CA ARG A 83 14.76 -3.14 9.87
C ARG A 83 14.30 -2.56 8.53
N ILE A 84 13.32 -3.21 7.90
CA ILE A 84 12.81 -2.85 6.58
C ILE A 84 11.42 -2.28 6.75
N PRO A 85 11.18 -1.03 6.32
CA PRO A 85 9.88 -0.40 6.42
C PRO A 85 8.88 -1.03 5.45
N PHE A 86 7.64 -1.11 5.89
CA PHE A 86 6.49 -1.46 5.07
C PHE A 86 5.64 -0.21 4.78
N ILE A 87 5.38 0.06 3.49
CA ILE A 87 4.44 1.10 3.06
C ILE A 87 3.03 0.51 3.05
N CYS A 88 2.22 0.95 3.99
CA CYS A 88 0.85 0.50 4.22
C CYS A 88 -0.15 1.53 3.69
N VAL A 89 -1.16 1.07 2.96
CA VAL A 89 -2.32 1.90 2.63
C VAL A 89 -3.13 2.16 3.88
N ALA A 90 -3.29 3.43 4.24
CA ALA A 90 -3.92 3.85 5.48
C ALA A 90 -5.31 4.47 5.28
N ASN A 91 -6.14 4.33 6.31
CA ASN A 91 -7.33 5.16 6.47
C ASN A 91 -6.91 6.60 6.78
N ASP A 92 -7.48 7.58 6.09
CA ASP A 92 -7.14 9.00 6.24
C ASP A 92 -7.81 9.67 7.45
N LYS A 93 -8.85 9.05 8.03
CA LYS A 93 -9.72 9.65 9.06
C LYS A 93 -9.41 9.20 10.47
N ARG A 94 -8.99 7.95 10.65
CA ARG A 94 -8.80 7.37 11.99
C ARG A 94 -7.81 6.20 11.99
N PRO A 95 -7.10 5.97 13.11
CA PRO A 95 -6.10 4.91 13.25
C PRO A 95 -6.69 3.52 12.98
N GLY A 96 -6.18 2.84 11.95
CA GLY A 96 -6.58 1.49 11.61
C GLY A 96 -8.00 1.34 11.06
N GLY A 97 -8.66 2.44 10.66
CA GLY A 97 -10.01 2.36 10.08
C GLY A 97 -11.02 1.63 10.97
N ASP A 98 -11.69 0.62 10.42
CA ASP A 98 -12.69 -0.23 11.12
C ASP A 98 -12.10 -1.55 11.63
N TRP A 99 -10.83 -1.55 12.07
CA TRP A 99 -10.11 -2.76 12.46
C TRP A 99 -10.76 -3.56 13.59
N GLU A 100 -11.53 -2.93 14.48
CA GLU A 100 -12.23 -3.58 15.58
C GLU A 100 -13.44 -4.41 15.12
N THR A 101 -13.89 -4.20 13.90
CA THR A 101 -15.00 -4.93 13.29
C THR A 101 -14.54 -6.09 12.41
N GLY A 102 -15.34 -6.50 11.43
CA GLY A 102 -14.97 -7.49 10.43
C GLY A 102 -14.40 -6.91 9.12
N ALA A 103 -14.09 -5.60 9.08
CA ALA A 103 -13.56 -4.95 7.87
C ALA A 103 -12.29 -5.66 7.35
N GLY A 104 -12.22 -5.84 6.02
CA GLY A 104 -11.24 -6.70 5.36
C GLY A 104 -10.05 -5.98 4.72
N GLY A 105 -9.90 -4.66 4.88
CA GLY A 105 -8.75 -3.91 4.37
C GLY A 105 -7.42 -4.38 4.99
N TYR A 106 -6.32 -4.16 4.27
CA TYR A 106 -5.00 -4.62 4.75
C TYR A 106 -4.60 -3.94 6.06
N GLU A 107 -4.81 -2.62 6.19
CA GLU A 107 -4.54 -1.89 7.43
C GLU A 107 -5.33 -2.47 8.61
N GLU A 108 -6.63 -2.75 8.42
CA GLU A 108 -7.48 -3.34 9.43
C GLU A 108 -6.99 -4.73 9.86
N ARG A 109 -6.55 -5.55 8.89
CA ARG A 109 -5.97 -6.87 9.17
C ARG A 109 -4.66 -6.78 9.93
N LEU A 110 -3.80 -5.83 9.55
CA LEU A 110 -2.53 -5.59 10.23
C LEU A 110 -2.75 -5.06 11.65
N CYS A 111 -3.69 -4.14 11.87
CA CYS A 111 -4.03 -3.65 13.20
C CYS A 111 -4.52 -4.76 14.15
N ARG A 112 -5.18 -5.81 13.64
CA ARG A 112 -5.61 -6.95 14.47
C ARG A 112 -4.45 -7.84 14.92
N ARG A 113 -3.32 -7.83 14.21
CA ARG A 113 -2.17 -8.68 14.50
C ARG A 113 -0.93 -7.94 15.00
N SER A 114 -1.06 -6.61 15.21
CA SER A 114 0.06 -5.75 15.61
C SER A 114 -0.38 -4.59 16.50
N THR A 115 0.60 -3.80 16.94
CA THR A 115 0.36 -2.55 17.69
C THR A 115 -0.01 -1.37 16.79
N LEU A 116 -0.15 -1.52 15.47
CA LEU A 116 -0.25 -0.41 14.52
C LEU A 116 -1.34 0.60 14.90
N SER A 117 -2.57 0.15 15.24
CA SER A 117 -3.66 1.06 15.61
C SER A 117 -3.32 1.94 16.82
N ALA A 118 -2.65 1.36 17.81
CA ALA A 118 -2.24 2.07 19.03
C ALA A 118 -1.09 3.04 18.75
N THR A 119 -0.14 2.64 17.92
CA THR A 119 0.99 3.47 17.50
C THR A 119 0.53 4.68 16.69
N LEU A 120 -0.36 4.46 15.71
CA LEU A 120 -0.98 5.52 14.90
C LEU A 120 -1.78 6.53 15.74
N GLY A 121 -2.47 6.06 16.78
CA GLY A 121 -3.28 6.88 17.68
C GLY A 121 -2.48 7.67 18.73
N THR A 122 -1.16 7.48 18.81
CA THR A 122 -0.31 8.13 19.80
C THR A 122 0.72 9.02 19.11
N ILE A 123 0.77 10.29 19.50
CA ILE A 123 1.70 11.27 18.95
C ILE A 123 3.09 11.02 19.53
N GLY A 124 4.12 11.12 18.69
CA GLY A 124 5.51 11.04 19.11
C GLY A 124 5.94 12.26 19.92
N PRO A 125 6.96 12.12 20.79
CA PRO A 125 7.55 13.25 21.50
C PRO A 125 8.09 14.29 20.50
N GLU A 126 8.01 15.57 20.88
CA GLU A 126 8.46 16.70 20.05
C GLU A 126 7.74 16.84 18.70
N SER A 127 6.58 16.22 18.55
CA SER A 127 5.75 16.35 17.35
C SER A 127 5.27 17.80 17.17
N GLN A 128 5.22 18.27 15.92
CA GLN A 128 4.74 19.61 15.57
C GLN A 128 3.21 19.68 15.44
N VAL A 129 2.50 18.59 15.71
CA VAL A 129 1.04 18.46 15.55
C VAL A 129 0.40 17.98 16.84
N ASP A 130 -0.84 18.37 17.09
CA ASP A 130 -1.61 17.95 18.28
C ASP A 130 -2.23 16.57 18.13
N CYS A 131 -2.35 16.06 16.91
CA CYS A 131 -2.89 14.74 16.60
C CYS A 131 -2.40 14.23 15.24
N ASN A 132 -2.34 12.90 15.10
CA ASN A 132 -1.93 12.26 13.83
C ASN A 132 -3.05 12.16 12.78
N TYR A 133 -4.28 12.48 13.16
CA TYR A 133 -5.44 12.34 12.28
C TYR A 133 -6.30 13.61 12.25
N PRO A 134 -6.92 13.94 11.11
CA PRO A 134 -6.88 13.22 9.84
C PRO A 134 -5.54 13.35 9.12
N ILE A 135 -5.15 12.32 8.34
CA ILE A 135 -3.96 12.37 7.49
C ILE A 135 -4.28 13.22 6.26
N PRO A 136 -3.51 14.28 5.95
CA PRO A 136 -3.69 15.05 4.72
C PRO A 136 -3.51 14.19 3.46
N SER A 137 -4.04 14.65 2.33
CA SER A 137 -4.05 13.89 1.07
C SER A 137 -2.66 13.38 0.64
N GLU A 138 -1.62 14.22 0.79
CA GLU A 138 -0.24 13.87 0.47
C GLU A 138 0.62 13.64 1.74
N GLY A 139 -0.02 13.66 2.92
CA GLY A 139 0.59 13.39 4.19
C GLY A 139 0.79 11.91 4.45
N GLY A 140 1.68 11.58 5.37
CA GLY A 140 1.95 10.21 5.80
C GLY A 140 2.39 10.15 7.25
N ILE A 141 2.18 9.00 7.89
CA ILE A 141 2.58 8.75 9.27
C ILE A 141 3.72 7.74 9.28
N TYR A 142 4.79 8.05 9.99
CA TYR A 142 5.88 7.14 10.29
C TYR A 142 5.71 6.55 11.69
N SER A 143 5.61 5.22 11.76
CA SER A 143 5.58 4.42 12.98
C SER A 143 6.85 3.59 13.06
N GLU A 144 7.78 3.94 13.93
CA GLU A 144 9.11 3.30 13.98
C GLU A 144 9.04 1.86 14.49
N TYR A 145 8.19 1.60 15.48
CA TYR A 145 8.06 0.30 16.12
C TYR A 145 6.61 -0.19 16.09
N VAL A 146 6.29 -0.95 15.05
CA VAL A 146 5.01 -1.68 15.00
C VAL A 146 5.30 -3.14 15.34
N VAL A 147 4.84 -3.57 16.51
CA VAL A 147 5.08 -4.93 17.01
C VAL A 147 4.02 -5.88 16.47
N VAL A 148 4.46 -6.92 15.79
CA VAL A 148 3.62 -8.00 15.24
C VAL A 148 3.64 -9.18 16.19
N PHE A 149 2.48 -9.58 16.70
CA PHE A 149 2.30 -10.65 17.68
C PHE A 149 1.43 -11.81 17.18
N ARG A 150 0.92 -11.70 15.95
CA ARG A 150 0.18 -12.75 15.24
C ARG A 150 0.59 -12.82 13.78
N GLY A 151 0.48 -14.01 13.21
CA GLY A 151 0.61 -14.25 11.77
C GLY A 151 -0.56 -13.67 10.96
N PRO A 152 -0.54 -13.90 9.65
CA PRO A 152 -1.52 -13.37 8.68
C PRO A 152 -2.97 -13.73 8.99
N HIS A 153 -3.88 -13.02 8.31
CA HIS A 153 -5.32 -13.03 8.58
C HIS A 153 -6.02 -14.35 8.24
N GLU A 154 -5.39 -15.26 7.51
CA GLU A 154 -5.94 -16.58 7.20
C GLU A 154 -6.23 -17.36 8.49
N GLN A 155 -5.37 -17.26 9.50
CA GLN A 155 -5.50 -17.97 10.77
C GLN A 155 -5.29 -17.08 12.01
N TYR A 156 -4.64 -15.92 11.88
CA TYR A 156 -4.21 -15.09 13.02
C TYR A 156 -3.49 -15.90 14.11
N LYS A 157 -2.63 -16.85 13.68
CA LYS A 157 -1.87 -17.69 14.60
C LYS A 157 -1.04 -16.82 15.54
N LYS A 158 -1.10 -17.12 16.84
CA LYS A 158 -0.23 -16.45 17.84
C LYS A 158 1.22 -16.79 17.53
N LEU A 159 2.08 -15.78 17.57
CA LEU A 159 3.52 -15.95 17.42
C LEU A 159 4.15 -16.20 18.78
N ASP A 160 5.07 -17.14 18.86
CA ASP A 160 5.84 -17.43 20.07
C ASP A 160 6.89 -16.33 20.34
N GLN A 161 7.39 -15.70 19.28
CA GLN A 161 8.27 -14.53 19.31
C GLN A 161 7.60 -13.36 18.57
N TRP A 162 7.69 -12.16 19.16
CA TRP A 162 7.18 -10.95 18.55
C TRP A 162 8.27 -10.26 17.72
N TYR A 163 7.85 -9.61 16.64
CA TYR A 163 8.75 -8.91 15.72
C TYR A 163 8.32 -7.46 15.62
N ASP A 164 9.28 -6.56 15.39
CA ASP A 164 9.01 -5.17 15.11
C ASP A 164 9.44 -4.78 13.70
N LEU A 165 8.71 -3.86 13.09
CA LEU A 165 9.10 -3.24 11.82
C LEU A 165 8.63 -1.79 11.78
N PRO A 166 9.32 -0.91 11.00
CA PRO A 166 8.79 0.41 10.70
C PRO A 166 7.62 0.32 9.72
N VAL A 167 6.62 1.16 9.91
CA VAL A 167 5.47 1.25 8.98
C VAL A 167 5.27 2.70 8.55
N ILE A 168 5.17 2.93 7.24
CA ILE A 168 4.73 4.20 6.67
C ILE A 168 3.27 4.05 6.28
N SER A 169 2.39 4.73 7.00
CA SER A 169 0.95 4.72 6.75
C SER A 169 0.58 5.91 5.87
N MET A 170 0.15 5.64 4.63
CA MET A 170 -0.14 6.65 3.61
C MET A 170 -1.51 6.40 2.98
N PRO A 171 -2.41 7.40 2.92
CA PRO A 171 -3.68 7.25 2.21
C PRO A 171 -3.49 7.16 0.69
N ALA A 172 -3.79 6.02 0.09
CA ALA A 172 -3.77 5.88 -1.36
C ALA A 172 -4.98 6.59 -2.01
N THR A 173 -4.82 7.01 -3.27
CA THR A 173 -5.93 7.57 -4.05
C THR A 173 -7.01 6.51 -4.24
N ARG A 174 -8.27 6.90 -3.98
CA ARG A 174 -9.44 6.02 -4.12
C ARG A 174 -10.28 6.48 -5.30
N TRP A 175 -10.62 5.53 -6.17
CA TRP A 175 -11.56 5.73 -7.28
C TRP A 175 -11.21 6.92 -8.18
N PRO A 176 -9.95 6.99 -8.68
CA PRO A 176 -9.55 8.07 -9.57
C PRO A 176 -10.39 8.07 -10.84
N LYS A 177 -10.48 9.22 -11.49
CA LYS A 177 -11.08 9.28 -12.83
C LYS A 177 -10.12 8.67 -13.83
N LEU A 178 -10.62 7.71 -14.61
CA LEU A 178 -9.83 6.98 -15.58
C LEU A 178 -10.24 7.33 -17.02
N SER A 179 -9.33 7.08 -17.95
CA SER A 179 -9.60 7.12 -19.38
C SER A 179 -10.76 6.18 -19.75
N GLN A 180 -11.34 6.34 -20.93
CA GLN A 180 -12.46 5.49 -21.38
C GLN A 180 -12.15 3.99 -21.34
N MET A 181 -10.89 3.62 -21.56
CA MET A 181 -10.45 2.22 -21.51
C MET A 181 -10.03 1.76 -20.10
N GLY A 182 -10.02 2.65 -19.11
CA GLY A 182 -9.67 2.34 -17.72
C GLY A 182 -8.18 2.07 -17.49
N SER A 183 -7.33 2.22 -18.50
CA SER A 183 -5.91 1.87 -18.44
C SER A 183 -4.99 2.99 -17.96
N LYS A 184 -5.49 4.25 -17.92
CA LYS A 184 -4.74 5.44 -17.51
C LYS A 184 -5.61 6.38 -16.68
N TYR A 185 -4.96 7.26 -15.91
CA TYR A 185 -5.65 8.39 -15.29
C TYR A 185 -6.21 9.32 -16.37
N ALA A 186 -7.44 9.84 -16.14
CA ALA A 186 -8.09 10.72 -17.11
C ALA A 186 -7.44 12.11 -17.17
N PHE A 187 -6.86 12.55 -16.06
CA PHE A 187 -6.29 13.89 -15.94
C PHE A 187 -4.86 13.82 -15.39
N PRO A 188 -3.94 14.67 -15.94
CA PRO A 188 -2.57 14.77 -15.42
C PRO A 188 -2.51 15.06 -13.92
N LEU A 189 -3.39 15.92 -13.40
CA LEU A 189 -3.43 16.27 -11.97
C LEU A 189 -3.70 15.05 -11.06
N GLU A 190 -4.52 14.09 -11.50
CA GLU A 190 -4.75 12.86 -10.72
C GLU A 190 -3.52 11.95 -10.72
N ARG A 191 -2.85 11.85 -11.88
CA ARG A 191 -1.57 11.13 -12.00
C ARG A 191 -0.50 11.76 -11.11
N ASP A 192 -0.38 13.09 -11.14
CA ASP A 192 0.58 13.84 -10.34
C ASP A 192 0.30 13.71 -8.85
N LEU A 193 -0.97 13.71 -8.43
CA LEU A 193 -1.34 13.45 -7.05
C LEU A 193 -0.89 12.05 -6.58
N VAL A 194 -1.09 11.02 -7.40
CA VAL A 194 -0.62 9.66 -7.07
C VAL A 194 0.91 9.62 -7.00
N LYS A 195 1.60 10.26 -7.96
CA LYS A 195 3.05 10.38 -7.96
C LYS A 195 3.56 11.08 -6.70
N ASN A 196 2.94 12.19 -6.30
CA ASN A 196 3.32 12.92 -5.09
C ASN A 196 3.11 12.10 -3.81
N LYS A 197 2.05 11.31 -3.72
CA LYS A 197 1.85 10.37 -2.60
C LYS A 197 2.97 9.33 -2.52
N ILE A 198 3.35 8.75 -3.65
CA ILE A 198 4.47 7.81 -3.74
C ILE A 198 5.78 8.49 -3.33
N ARG A 199 6.06 9.69 -3.85
CA ARG A 199 7.23 10.49 -3.47
C ARG A 199 7.25 10.79 -1.98
N SER A 200 6.11 11.17 -1.41
CA SER A 200 5.96 11.45 0.02
C SER A 200 6.28 10.23 0.89
N ALA A 201 5.75 9.05 0.56
CA ALA A 201 6.04 7.83 1.29
C ALA A 201 7.53 7.47 1.25
N LEU A 202 8.14 7.52 0.07
CA LEU A 202 9.56 7.21 -0.12
C LEU A 202 10.47 8.28 0.51
N ARG A 203 10.04 9.54 0.53
CA ARG A 203 10.78 10.61 1.19
C ARG A 203 10.82 10.42 2.70
N ILE A 204 9.73 9.97 3.31
CA ILE A 204 9.70 9.57 4.73
C ILE A 204 10.67 8.40 4.97
N CYS A 205 10.65 7.35 4.13
CA CYS A 205 11.60 6.24 4.24
C CYS A 205 13.06 6.73 4.20
N ALA A 206 13.39 7.55 3.21
CA ALA A 206 14.75 8.08 3.01
C ALA A 206 15.21 8.99 4.16
N TYR A 207 14.29 9.77 4.75
CA TYR A 207 14.58 10.64 5.90
C TYR A 207 15.02 9.84 7.12
N TYR A 208 14.41 8.70 7.38
CA TYR A 208 14.80 7.79 8.45
C TYR A 208 15.94 6.83 8.07
N GLY A 209 16.61 7.08 6.94
CA GLY A 209 17.79 6.33 6.52
C GLY A 209 17.51 4.93 5.95
N HIS A 210 16.26 4.62 5.66
CA HIS A 210 15.93 3.32 5.07
C HIS A 210 16.36 3.25 3.60
N ARG A 211 17.17 2.25 3.29
CA ARG A 211 17.65 1.98 1.92
C ARG A 211 16.95 0.79 1.26
N SER A 212 16.13 0.07 2.00
CA SER A 212 15.28 -1.02 1.50
C SER A 212 13.85 -0.77 1.92
N VAL A 213 12.87 -1.19 1.11
CA VAL A 213 11.46 -0.96 1.39
C VAL A 213 10.59 -2.10 0.85
N VAL A 214 9.53 -2.45 1.60
CA VAL A 214 8.47 -3.36 1.15
C VAL A 214 7.19 -2.54 0.90
N ILE A 215 6.55 -2.79 -0.22
CA ILE A 215 5.33 -2.12 -0.67
C ILE A 215 4.28 -3.20 -0.91
N GLY A 216 3.10 -3.04 -0.31
CA GLY A 216 1.94 -3.91 -0.58
C GLY A 216 1.10 -3.44 -1.76
N ASP A 217 -0.17 -3.79 -1.75
CA ASP A 217 -1.17 -3.43 -2.79
C ASP A 217 -1.53 -1.94 -2.77
N PHE A 218 -0.53 -1.05 -2.84
CA PHE A 218 -0.72 0.38 -2.72
C PHE A 218 -1.60 0.95 -3.85
N GLY A 219 -2.85 1.26 -3.52
CA GLY A 219 -3.80 1.83 -4.47
C GLY A 219 -4.46 0.83 -5.43
N LEU A 220 -4.16 -0.46 -5.30
CA LEU A 220 -4.74 -1.53 -6.11
C LEU A 220 -6.01 -2.12 -5.47
N GLY A 221 -6.61 -3.06 -6.17
CA GLY A 221 -7.80 -3.78 -5.72
C GLY A 221 -9.10 -2.99 -5.83
N ASN A 222 -10.20 -3.65 -5.45
CA ASN A 222 -11.54 -3.10 -5.59
C ASN A 222 -11.79 -1.82 -4.77
N GLY A 223 -11.07 -1.63 -3.67
CA GLY A 223 -11.22 -0.46 -2.79
C GLY A 223 -10.63 0.84 -3.33
N HIS A 224 -9.67 0.76 -4.26
CA HIS A 224 -8.91 1.93 -4.74
C HIS A 224 -9.01 2.12 -6.25
N ARG A 225 -8.85 1.05 -7.04
CA ARG A 225 -9.02 1.03 -8.50
C ARG A 225 -8.12 1.99 -9.28
N ASN A 226 -6.87 2.19 -8.83
CA ASN A 226 -5.89 2.84 -9.69
C ASN A 226 -5.50 1.91 -10.85
N PRO A 227 -5.21 2.43 -12.06
CA PRO A 227 -4.85 1.62 -13.22
C PRO A 227 -3.49 0.94 -12.98
N PRO A 228 -3.42 -0.42 -12.90
CA PRO A 228 -2.23 -1.11 -12.38
C PRO A 228 -0.97 -0.87 -13.19
N GLN A 229 -1.09 -0.86 -14.53
CA GLN A 229 0.05 -0.62 -15.40
C GLN A 229 0.64 0.78 -15.18
N GLU A 230 -0.19 1.81 -15.21
CA GLU A 230 0.28 3.19 -15.02
C GLU A 230 0.78 3.43 -13.60
N LEU A 231 0.14 2.81 -12.60
CA LEU A 231 0.59 2.89 -11.21
C LEU A 231 1.99 2.26 -11.04
N ALA A 232 2.23 1.09 -11.63
CA ALA A 232 3.55 0.45 -11.63
C ALA A 232 4.61 1.32 -12.34
N GLU A 233 4.23 1.93 -13.46
CA GLU A 233 5.09 2.88 -14.20
C GLU A 233 5.42 4.12 -13.37
N ILE A 234 4.50 4.66 -12.58
CA ILE A 234 4.76 5.78 -11.67
C ILE A 234 5.75 5.38 -10.57
N TRP A 235 5.58 4.22 -9.94
CA TRP A 235 6.56 3.71 -8.98
C TRP A 235 7.96 3.61 -9.60
N ARG A 236 8.06 3.00 -10.79
CA ARG A 236 9.33 2.86 -11.54
C ARG A 236 9.93 4.23 -11.88
N GLU A 237 9.12 5.18 -12.35
CA GLU A 237 9.53 6.55 -12.65
C GLU A 237 10.14 7.23 -11.43
N VAL A 238 9.49 7.11 -10.26
CA VAL A 238 9.98 7.73 -9.04
C VAL A 238 11.29 7.11 -8.55
N PHE A 239 11.43 5.80 -8.58
CA PHE A 239 12.68 5.15 -8.16
C PHE A 239 13.86 5.44 -9.08
N LEU A 240 13.63 5.52 -10.39
CA LEU A 240 14.72 5.63 -11.37
C LEU A 240 15.05 7.06 -11.79
N PHE A 241 14.07 7.97 -11.74
CA PHE A 241 14.23 9.30 -12.38
C PHE A 241 13.87 10.47 -11.46
N ASP A 242 13.26 10.27 -10.29
CA ASP A 242 13.00 11.38 -9.40
C ASP A 242 14.31 11.99 -8.88
N PRO A 243 14.53 13.30 -9.01
CA PRO A 243 15.79 13.94 -8.64
C PRO A 243 16.13 13.81 -7.15
N ASP A 244 15.12 13.70 -6.29
CA ASP A 244 15.31 13.61 -4.84
C ASP A 244 15.49 12.16 -4.36
N LEU A 245 14.91 11.17 -5.07
CA LEU A 245 14.78 9.79 -4.61
C LEU A 245 15.64 8.79 -5.38
N ARG A 246 16.04 9.12 -6.61
CA ARG A 246 16.95 8.28 -7.41
C ARG A 246 18.23 7.97 -6.64
N GLY A 247 18.59 6.68 -6.55
CA GLY A 247 19.82 6.22 -5.90
C GLY A 247 19.79 6.19 -4.37
N ARG A 248 18.62 6.41 -3.73
CA ARG A 248 18.48 6.34 -2.28
C ARG A 248 18.13 4.95 -1.77
N PHE A 249 17.60 4.10 -2.64
CA PHE A 249 17.18 2.75 -2.29
C PHE A 249 18.08 1.74 -2.98
N ASP A 250 18.46 0.68 -2.24
CA ASP A 250 19.23 -0.44 -2.75
C ASP A 250 18.31 -1.58 -3.17
N HIS A 251 17.24 -1.81 -2.39
CA HIS A 251 16.31 -2.91 -2.63
C HIS A 251 14.86 -2.48 -2.45
N VAL A 252 14.02 -2.85 -3.39
CA VAL A 252 12.58 -2.55 -3.38
C VAL A 252 11.81 -3.83 -3.63
N ALA A 253 10.93 -4.21 -2.71
CA ALA A 253 10.06 -5.36 -2.88
C ALA A 253 8.59 -4.94 -2.99
N PHE A 254 7.91 -5.39 -4.04
CA PHE A 254 6.46 -5.35 -4.15
C PHE A 254 5.91 -6.73 -3.75
N ALA A 255 5.15 -6.79 -2.67
CA ALA A 255 4.61 -8.03 -2.12
C ALA A 255 3.08 -8.04 -2.25
N PHE A 256 2.56 -9.03 -2.96
CA PHE A 256 1.14 -9.20 -3.25
C PHE A 256 0.56 -10.32 -2.41
N GLU A 257 -0.29 -9.97 -1.44
CA GLU A 257 -0.98 -10.96 -0.60
C GLU A 257 -1.89 -11.87 -1.46
N ASP A 258 -2.56 -11.31 -2.46
CA ASP A 258 -3.32 -12.04 -3.48
C ASP A 258 -2.71 -11.85 -4.87
N ALA A 259 -1.87 -12.80 -5.28
CA ALA A 259 -1.23 -12.78 -6.60
C ALA A 259 -2.22 -12.97 -7.78
N TYR A 260 -3.47 -13.35 -7.51
CA TYR A 260 -4.51 -13.52 -8.51
C TYR A 260 -5.44 -12.32 -8.63
N GLN A 261 -5.28 -11.31 -7.78
CA GLN A 261 -6.05 -10.08 -7.87
C GLN A 261 -5.80 -9.38 -9.21
N SER A 262 -6.88 -8.94 -9.87
CA SER A 262 -6.81 -8.11 -11.07
C SER A 262 -7.63 -6.84 -10.88
N THR A 263 -6.97 -5.73 -10.59
CA THR A 263 -7.62 -4.41 -10.50
C THR A 263 -8.17 -3.98 -11.85
N THR A 264 -7.51 -4.35 -12.95
CA THR A 264 -8.00 -4.12 -14.32
C THR A 264 -9.40 -4.72 -14.51
N LYS A 265 -9.66 -5.93 -14.02
CA LYS A 265 -10.98 -6.56 -14.08
C LYS A 265 -12.03 -5.73 -13.34
N PHE A 266 -11.74 -5.31 -12.10
CA PHE A 266 -12.67 -4.47 -11.33
C PHE A 266 -13.01 -3.16 -12.04
N ILE A 267 -12.02 -2.53 -12.69
CA ILE A 267 -12.20 -1.29 -13.45
C ILE A 267 -13.12 -1.54 -14.65
N LEU A 268 -12.84 -2.57 -15.45
CA LEU A 268 -13.62 -2.90 -16.65
C LEU A 268 -15.06 -3.31 -16.34
N ASP A 269 -15.27 -4.07 -15.26
CA ASP A 269 -16.60 -4.43 -14.79
C ASP A 269 -17.43 -3.20 -14.40
N ASP A 270 -16.80 -2.20 -13.77
CA ASP A 270 -17.46 -0.95 -13.42
C ASP A 270 -17.83 -0.10 -14.66
N ILE A 271 -16.92 -0.02 -15.64
CA ILE A 271 -17.19 0.65 -16.93
C ILE A 271 -18.37 -0.03 -17.64
N ALA A 272 -18.37 -1.36 -17.71
CA ALA A 272 -19.44 -2.12 -18.34
C ALA A 272 -20.81 -1.96 -17.65
N LYS A 273 -20.82 -1.86 -16.30
CA LYS A 273 -22.07 -1.57 -15.55
C LYS A 273 -22.60 -0.18 -15.85
N LYS A 274 -21.75 0.84 -15.88
CA LYS A 274 -22.13 2.23 -16.18
C LYS A 274 -22.67 2.38 -17.60
N SER A 275 -22.10 1.70 -18.60
CA SER A 275 -22.59 1.74 -19.98
C SER A 275 -23.98 1.13 -20.12
N LYS A 276 -24.28 0.05 -19.39
CA LYS A 276 -25.63 -0.58 -19.40
C LYS A 276 -26.69 0.28 -18.72
N SER A 277 -26.35 0.99 -17.64
CA SER A 277 -27.30 1.85 -16.92
C SER A 277 -27.65 3.12 -17.71
N GLY A 278 -26.76 3.62 -18.57
CA GLY A 278 -26.99 4.78 -19.43
C GLY A 278 -28.01 4.53 -20.55
N HIS A 279 -28.29 3.28 -20.93
CA HIS A 279 -29.23 2.93 -21.98
C HIS A 279 -30.68 2.67 -21.49
N SER A 280 -30.92 2.62 -20.16
CA SER A 280 -32.21 2.25 -19.59
C SER A 280 -33.09 3.46 -19.13
N SER A 281 -32.68 4.72 -19.38
CA SER A 281 -33.38 5.91 -18.88
C SER A 281 -34.43 6.49 -19.81
N SER A 282 -35.02 5.71 -20.75
CA SER A 282 -36.12 6.13 -21.59
C SER A 282 -37.32 5.18 -21.52
N SER A 283 -37.85 4.85 -20.33
CA SER A 283 -39.23 4.45 -20.17
C SER A 283 -39.71 4.65 -18.73
N LYS A 284 -40.75 5.49 -18.61
CA LYS A 284 -41.44 5.80 -17.35
C LYS A 284 -42.10 4.54 -16.75
N GLY A 285 -41.96 4.37 -15.44
CA GLY A 285 -42.79 3.44 -14.69
C GLY A 285 -42.56 3.63 -13.18
N LYS A 286 -43.53 4.30 -12.51
CA LYS A 286 -43.63 4.44 -11.06
C LYS A 286 -43.85 3.06 -10.41
N GLY A 287 -43.03 2.68 -9.45
CA GLY A 287 -43.29 1.57 -8.56
C GLY A 287 -42.40 1.67 -7.31
N LYS A 288 -42.96 2.11 -6.18
CA LYS A 288 -42.33 2.01 -4.86
C LYS A 288 -42.32 0.58 -4.39
N SER A 289 -41.18 0.03 -4.00
CA SER A 289 -41.11 -1.01 -2.96
C SER A 289 -39.72 -0.99 -2.32
N SER A 290 -39.72 -0.80 -1.03
CA SER A 290 -38.62 -0.95 -0.08
C SER A 290 -38.22 -2.42 0.02
N ALA A 291 -36.95 -2.75 -0.13
CA ALA A 291 -36.41 -4.03 0.27
C ALA A 291 -35.00 -3.87 0.84
N SER A 292 -34.86 -4.33 2.06
CA SER A 292 -33.65 -4.44 2.87
C SER A 292 -32.57 -5.31 2.20
N SER A 293 -31.32 -4.83 2.16
CA SER A 293 -30.19 -5.59 1.67
C SER A 293 -29.56 -6.42 2.80
N SER A 294 -29.75 -7.73 2.76
CA SER A 294 -28.94 -8.70 3.51
C SER A 294 -27.75 -9.11 2.65
N SER A 295 -26.54 -8.85 3.13
CA SER A 295 -25.30 -9.30 2.51
C SER A 295 -25.06 -10.77 2.79
N SER A 296 -25.24 -11.64 1.79
CA SER A 296 -24.80 -13.04 1.82
C SER A 296 -23.48 -13.18 1.07
N SER A 297 -22.45 -13.57 1.81
CA SER A 297 -21.16 -14.02 1.27
C SER A 297 -21.34 -15.40 0.61
N HIS A 298 -21.20 -15.47 -0.71
CA HIS A 298 -21.08 -16.73 -1.43
C HIS A 298 -19.64 -17.03 -1.79
N PRO A 299 -19.17 -18.29 -1.65
CA PRO A 299 -17.84 -18.68 -2.12
C PRO A 299 -17.79 -18.66 -3.65
N HIS A 300 -16.80 -17.95 -4.20
CA HIS A 300 -16.59 -17.91 -5.64
C HIS A 300 -16.14 -19.27 -6.17
N SER A 301 -17.01 -19.90 -6.95
CA SER A 301 -16.64 -20.98 -7.85
C SER A 301 -15.84 -20.38 -9.01
N HIS A 302 -14.59 -20.81 -9.19
CA HIS A 302 -13.77 -20.43 -10.35
C HIS A 302 -14.40 -20.98 -11.64
N SER A 303 -14.96 -20.09 -12.44
CA SER A 303 -15.38 -20.37 -13.80
C SER A 303 -14.16 -20.30 -14.72
N ALA A 304 -13.90 -21.38 -15.46
CA ALA A 304 -12.70 -21.60 -16.28
C ALA A 304 -12.58 -20.72 -17.55
N ASN A 305 -13.32 -19.61 -17.65
CA ASN A 305 -13.35 -18.78 -18.87
C ASN A 305 -12.94 -17.31 -18.67
N ASP A 306 -12.19 -17.00 -17.60
CA ASP A 306 -11.87 -15.61 -17.19
C ASP A 306 -10.36 -15.26 -17.31
N SER A 307 -9.57 -16.05 -18.03
CA SER A 307 -8.10 -16.02 -18.04
C SER A 307 -7.46 -15.03 -19.03
N THR A 308 -8.14 -13.92 -19.42
CA THR A 308 -7.60 -13.03 -20.45
C THR A 308 -7.04 -11.71 -19.94
N LYS A 309 -7.18 -11.38 -18.66
CA LYS A 309 -6.67 -10.12 -18.11
C LYS A 309 -5.52 -10.39 -17.13
N PRO A 310 -4.40 -9.66 -17.27
CA PRO A 310 -3.27 -9.86 -16.38
C PRO A 310 -3.64 -9.51 -14.93
N THR A 311 -3.06 -10.20 -13.99
CA THR A 311 -3.14 -9.88 -12.57
C THR A 311 -2.27 -8.67 -12.24
N ASP A 312 -2.52 -8.03 -11.11
CA ASP A 312 -1.69 -6.92 -10.64
C ASP A 312 -0.24 -7.38 -10.43
N PHE A 313 -0.06 -8.59 -9.91
CA PHE A 313 1.23 -9.24 -9.75
C PHE A 313 1.99 -9.42 -11.07
N GLU A 314 1.35 -9.96 -12.11
CA GLU A 314 1.98 -10.14 -13.44
C GLU A 314 2.37 -8.81 -14.08
N ILE A 315 1.54 -7.77 -13.93
CA ILE A 315 1.84 -6.42 -14.42
C ILE A 315 3.10 -5.88 -13.75
N PHE A 316 3.19 -5.97 -12.42
CA PHE A 316 4.38 -5.50 -11.70
C PHE A 316 5.61 -6.34 -12.03
N GLN A 317 5.50 -7.66 -12.15
CA GLN A 317 6.61 -8.50 -12.60
C GLN A 317 7.15 -8.07 -13.97
N HIS A 318 6.27 -7.72 -14.90
CA HIS A 318 6.67 -7.24 -16.21
C HIS A 318 7.37 -5.87 -16.11
N VAL A 319 6.74 -4.88 -15.47
CA VAL A 319 7.24 -3.51 -15.37
C VAL A 319 8.59 -3.43 -14.66
N PHE A 320 8.82 -4.28 -13.66
CA PHE A 320 10.05 -4.31 -12.87
C PHE A 320 11.01 -5.43 -13.26
N SER A 321 10.78 -6.09 -14.39
CA SER A 321 11.72 -7.09 -14.92
C SER A 321 13.07 -6.44 -15.28
N ALA A 322 14.16 -7.17 -15.11
CA ALA A 322 15.50 -6.68 -15.44
C ALA A 322 15.61 -6.22 -16.92
N GLY A 323 14.91 -6.91 -17.84
CA GLY A 323 14.86 -6.55 -19.25
C GLY A 323 14.18 -5.21 -19.51
N GLU A 324 13.02 -4.95 -18.89
CA GLU A 324 12.29 -3.68 -19.00
C GLU A 324 13.08 -2.51 -18.38
N ILE A 325 13.67 -2.73 -17.19
CA ILE A 325 14.53 -1.71 -16.55
C ILE A 325 15.73 -1.38 -17.44
N HIS A 326 16.42 -2.41 -17.95
CA HIS A 326 17.57 -2.20 -18.83
C HIS A 326 17.17 -1.48 -20.13
N SER A 327 16.09 -1.90 -20.78
CA SER A 327 15.56 -1.25 -21.98
C SER A 327 15.25 0.22 -21.75
N LEU A 328 14.62 0.54 -20.62
CA LEU A 328 14.28 1.91 -20.27
C LEU A 328 15.52 2.79 -20.01
N MET A 329 16.51 2.25 -19.29
CA MET A 329 17.74 2.97 -18.96
C MET A 329 18.68 3.12 -20.15
N SER A 330 18.56 2.27 -21.18
CA SER A 330 19.36 2.34 -22.40
C SER A 330 18.80 3.31 -23.45
N ARG A 331 17.58 3.83 -23.25
CA ARG A 331 17.03 4.85 -24.15
C ARG A 331 17.74 6.18 -23.93
N PRO A 332 18.16 6.87 -25.02
CA PRO A 332 18.69 8.22 -24.87
C PRO A 332 17.63 9.10 -24.21
N ASP A 333 18.06 9.94 -23.27
CA ASP A 333 17.15 10.91 -22.65
C ASP A 333 16.65 11.86 -23.74
N PRO A 334 15.33 11.95 -23.97
CA PRO A 334 14.78 12.84 -25.01
C PRO A 334 15.19 14.30 -24.85
N ARG A 335 15.61 14.71 -23.64
CA ARG A 335 16.12 16.07 -23.37
C ARG A 335 17.51 16.34 -23.98
N TYR A 336 18.25 15.29 -24.35
CA TYR A 336 19.56 15.37 -24.98
C TYR A 336 19.52 14.91 -26.44
N ASP A 337 18.34 14.80 -27.05
CA ASP A 337 18.22 14.47 -28.47
C ASP A 337 18.73 15.65 -29.31
N ILE A 338 19.78 15.37 -30.10
CA ILE A 338 20.46 16.33 -30.93
C ILE A 338 19.48 17.01 -31.94
N SER A 339 18.35 16.37 -32.24
CA SER A 339 17.30 16.93 -33.09
C SER A 339 16.68 18.24 -32.54
N MET A 340 16.78 18.48 -31.22
CA MET A 340 16.31 19.73 -30.59
C MET A 340 17.28 20.90 -30.76
N LEU A 341 18.52 20.64 -31.22
CA LEU A 341 19.52 21.67 -31.43
C LEU A 341 19.55 22.18 -32.92
N THR A 342 18.73 21.59 -33.80
CA THR A 342 18.69 21.90 -35.22
C THR A 342 17.35 22.46 -35.70
N SER A 343 16.47 22.84 -34.79
CA SER A 343 15.20 23.50 -35.11
C SER A 343 15.20 24.99 -34.77
#